data_c7ecc9a882977a3becffaeea8debfdf3
#
_entry.id   c7ecc9a882977a3becffaeea8debfdf3
#
_cell.length_a   1.000
_cell.length_b   1.000
_cell.length_c   1.000
_cell.angle_alpha   90.00
_cell.angle_beta   90.00
_cell.angle_gamma   90.00
#
_symmetry.space_group_name_H-M   'P 1'
#
loop_
_entity.id
_entity.type
_entity.pdbx_description
1 polymer ?
#
loop_
_entity_poly.entity_id
_entity_poly.type
_entity_poly.pdbx_seq_one_letter_code
_entity_poly.pdbx_strand_id
1 'polypeptide(L)'
;VSISLGALVSPNKYLIGWKADGNLAYIDKNAVRHIQFIAVDNKLQQIAKDGLYLTLARRRYISSLVEMPNGTYRYQMVPKEQVISKRAWTVSDNGASELLKTDEPGEYILTVEGEDGRLLAKAEYSVAGAANLSHAIDRDASLGLKLNRSEYNQGEKIEMQITAPYEGYGLITIERDSVYAFKWFKAGTNSVVEEIELPNTVEGNAYVNVAFFRDEMSKEIYMPALSYAVAPFSINKQKRRLDVRLEVPETVKPGDVLKVGYKTSAASKIIVYGVNEGILQVAGYKTPDPLNEFLKKKALQVVTSQIMDLIMPDIKILRMLTASGGDGSYAEAALDKNLNPFARRTDKPVAFWSGIADSSEAGGTYTYQVPETFNGEIKVMAVAVSESRFGHAAASVLSRGDFALIPSGPLNVSPGDEFVVGLSVGNLVDNSGDDYEVRVGLNAGSGFEVIGERVQSVKLPEKGEAMVKFRLKALPKLGAQELMFTAESVRDSSRKARMPYTMSLRPSTPYGSKFAM
;
A
#
# COMPACT_ATOMS: atom_id res chain seq x y z
N VAL A 1 22.91 3.65 -6.94
CA VAL A 1 22.10 2.52 -6.42
C VAL A 1 22.26 2.55 -4.91
N SER A 2 21.22 2.88 -4.18
CA SER A 2 21.20 2.79 -2.71
C SER A 2 20.57 1.45 -2.32
N ILE A 3 21.28 0.67 -1.53
CA ILE A 3 20.78 -0.56 -0.92
C ILE A 3 20.50 -0.22 0.55
N SER A 4 19.26 -0.37 1.00
CA SER A 4 18.90 -0.27 2.41
C SER A 4 18.69 -1.66 2.99
N LEU A 5 19.43 -1.98 4.04
CA LEU A 5 19.24 -3.19 4.84
C LEU A 5 18.52 -2.79 6.14
N GLY A 6 17.38 -3.41 6.39
CA GLY A 6 16.67 -3.28 7.65
C GLY A 6 17.10 -4.38 8.62
N ALA A 7 17.46 -4.03 9.85
CA ALA A 7 17.70 -4.98 10.92
C ALA A 7 16.67 -4.75 12.03
N LEU A 8 16.05 -5.83 12.52
CA LEU A 8 15.18 -5.78 13.68
C LEU A 8 16.04 -5.88 14.94
N VAL A 9 16.04 -4.82 15.76
CA VAL A 9 16.79 -4.79 17.03
C VAL A 9 15.79 -4.70 18.18
N SER A 10 15.84 -5.65 19.09
CA SER A 10 15.04 -5.63 20.32
C SER A 10 15.97 -5.71 21.55
N PRO A 11 15.78 -4.86 22.56
CA PRO A 11 16.50 -4.97 23.83
C PRO A 11 16.01 -6.16 24.67
N ASN A 12 14.90 -6.78 24.29
CA ASN A 12 14.28 -7.88 25.01
C ASN A 12 14.68 -9.23 24.39
N LYS A 13 14.93 -10.22 25.24
CA LYS A 13 15.22 -11.59 24.81
C LYS A 13 14.01 -12.26 24.13
N TYR A 14 12.82 -11.80 24.45
CA TYR A 14 11.56 -12.25 23.88
C TYR A 14 10.54 -11.12 23.90
N LEU A 15 9.51 -11.23 23.06
CA LEU A 15 8.38 -10.32 22.95
C LEU A 15 7.08 -11.11 23.12
N ILE A 16 6.08 -10.47 23.74
CA ILE A 16 4.71 -10.98 23.80
C ILE A 16 3.85 -10.18 22.81
N GLY A 17 3.30 -10.87 21.83
CA GLY A 17 2.33 -10.32 20.90
C GLY A 17 0.92 -10.80 21.23
N TRP A 18 -0.08 -10.03 20.82
CA TRP A 18 -1.47 -10.45 20.97
C TRP A 18 -2.31 -10.10 19.73
N LYS A 19 -3.41 -10.85 19.57
CA LYS A 19 -4.41 -10.64 18.52
C LYS A 19 -5.80 -10.91 19.10
N ALA A 20 -6.72 -9.99 18.87
CA ALA A 20 -8.12 -10.16 19.24
C ALA A 20 -8.92 -10.80 18.09
N ASP A 21 -10.03 -11.45 18.44
CA ASP A 21 -10.99 -12.05 17.52
C ASP A 21 -11.95 -11.03 16.88
N GLY A 22 -11.74 -9.72 17.10
CA GLY A 22 -12.52 -8.62 16.51
C GLY A 22 -12.22 -7.27 17.16
N ASN A 23 -13.16 -6.33 17.04
CA ASN A 23 -13.02 -4.98 17.56
C ASN A 23 -13.04 -4.96 19.09
N LEU A 24 -11.96 -4.50 19.71
CA LEU A 24 -11.84 -4.34 21.16
C LEU A 24 -12.44 -3.01 21.68
N ALA A 25 -12.62 -2.03 20.82
CA ALA A 25 -13.17 -0.74 21.22
C ALA A 25 -14.69 -0.79 21.48
N TYR A 26 -15.34 -1.82 20.94
CA TYR A 26 -16.77 -2.07 21.13
C TYR A 26 -17.04 -3.57 21.24
N ILE A 27 -17.41 -4.03 22.41
CA ILE A 27 -17.79 -5.43 22.69
C ILE A 27 -19.19 -5.41 23.33
N ASP A 28 -20.10 -6.21 22.79
CA ASP A 28 -21.43 -6.34 23.35
C ASP A 28 -21.38 -6.99 24.75
N LYS A 29 -22.26 -6.56 25.64
CA LYS A 29 -22.38 -7.20 26.95
C LYS A 29 -22.72 -8.67 26.79
N ASN A 30 -22.03 -9.53 27.55
CA ASN A 30 -22.14 -11.00 27.52
C ASN A 30 -21.66 -11.65 26.22
N ALA A 31 -21.01 -10.93 25.31
CA ALA A 31 -20.39 -11.52 24.13
C ALA A 31 -19.23 -12.44 24.53
N VAL A 32 -19.13 -13.60 23.88
CA VAL A 32 -17.97 -14.50 24.04
C VAL A 32 -16.84 -14.00 23.14
N ARG A 33 -15.80 -13.46 23.75
CA ARG A 33 -14.68 -12.83 23.03
C ARG A 33 -13.35 -13.34 23.57
N HIS A 34 -12.42 -13.59 22.65
CA HIS A 34 -11.11 -14.12 22.97
C HIS A 34 -9.99 -13.20 22.51
N ILE A 35 -8.90 -13.20 23.26
CA ILE A 35 -7.63 -12.61 22.87
C ILE A 35 -6.57 -13.70 22.88
N GLN A 36 -5.83 -13.82 21.79
CA GLN A 36 -4.76 -14.79 21.62
C GLN A 36 -3.42 -14.12 21.87
N PHE A 37 -2.52 -14.80 22.54
CA PHE A 37 -1.17 -14.34 22.83
C PHE A 37 -0.14 -15.33 22.29
N ILE A 38 0.98 -14.80 21.83
CA ILE A 38 2.16 -15.57 21.46
C ILE A 38 3.40 -14.97 22.09
N ALA A 39 4.39 -15.81 22.37
CA ALA A 39 5.74 -15.37 22.72
C ALA A 39 6.68 -15.67 21.57
N VAL A 40 7.52 -14.72 21.19
CA VAL A 40 8.51 -14.87 20.13
C VAL A 40 9.90 -14.48 20.60
N ASP A 41 10.93 -15.19 20.15
CA ASP A 41 12.33 -14.86 20.40
C ASP A 41 12.86 -13.75 19.49
N ASN A 42 14.15 -13.46 19.58
CA ASN A 42 14.82 -12.45 18.77
C ASN A 42 14.95 -12.81 17.28
N LYS A 43 14.61 -14.06 16.90
CA LYS A 43 14.55 -14.55 15.51
C LYS A 43 13.11 -14.61 15.00
N LEU A 44 12.14 -14.10 15.78
CA LEU A 44 10.71 -14.16 15.52
C LEU A 44 10.15 -15.60 15.47
N GLN A 45 10.84 -16.55 16.10
CA GLN A 45 10.34 -17.89 16.26
C GLN A 45 9.44 -17.96 17.50
N GLN A 46 8.30 -18.64 17.37
CA GLN A 46 7.38 -18.82 18.48
C GLN A 46 7.98 -19.74 19.53
N ILE A 47 7.90 -19.34 20.78
CA ILE A 47 8.47 -20.05 21.94
C ILE A 47 7.47 -20.17 23.07
N ALA A 48 7.63 -21.18 23.91
CA ALA A 48 6.94 -21.26 25.19
C ALA A 48 7.59 -20.29 26.19
N LYS A 49 6.79 -19.65 27.06
CA LYS A 49 7.28 -18.74 28.09
C LYS A 49 6.50 -18.89 29.39
N ASP A 50 7.23 -19.15 30.46
CA ASP A 50 6.76 -19.22 31.84
C ASP A 50 7.14 -17.96 32.62
N GLY A 51 6.69 -17.87 33.87
CA GLY A 51 7.03 -16.78 34.77
C GLY A 51 6.37 -15.45 34.38
N LEU A 52 5.19 -15.51 33.80
CA LEU A 52 4.41 -14.34 33.44
C LEU A 52 3.27 -14.12 34.43
N TYR A 53 2.80 -12.89 34.52
CA TYR A 53 1.60 -12.51 35.27
C TYR A 53 0.61 -11.85 34.31
N LEU A 54 -0.62 -12.37 34.33
CA LEU A 54 -1.74 -11.78 33.61
C LEU A 54 -2.60 -10.98 34.59
N THR A 55 -2.74 -9.69 34.34
CA THR A 55 -3.52 -8.78 35.20
C THR A 55 -4.69 -8.22 34.39
N LEU A 56 -5.91 -8.35 34.93
CA LEU A 56 -7.10 -7.69 34.45
C LEU A 56 -7.44 -6.54 35.37
N ALA A 57 -7.53 -5.34 34.88
CA ALA A 57 -7.98 -4.16 35.62
C ALA A 57 -9.18 -3.51 34.93
N ARG A 58 -10.03 -2.86 35.70
CA ARG A 58 -11.11 -1.99 35.21
C ARG A 58 -10.68 -0.55 35.39
N ARG A 59 -10.79 0.25 34.37
CA ARG A 59 -10.58 1.71 34.44
C ARG A 59 -11.85 2.37 34.97
N ARG A 60 -11.71 3.13 36.03
CA ARG A 60 -12.76 4.00 36.59
C ARG A 60 -12.24 5.43 36.60
N TYR A 61 -13.13 6.36 36.37
CA TYR A 61 -12.81 7.78 36.43
C TYR A 61 -13.32 8.34 37.77
N ILE A 62 -12.47 9.02 38.47
CA ILE A 62 -12.83 9.70 39.74
C ILE A 62 -12.59 11.19 39.60
N SER A 63 -13.55 11.99 40.04
CA SER A 63 -13.38 13.44 40.08
C SER A 63 -12.39 13.79 41.19
N SER A 64 -11.29 14.41 40.84
CA SER A 64 -10.25 14.86 41.76
C SER A 64 -10.00 16.34 41.53
N LEU A 65 -9.78 17.06 42.62
CA LEU A 65 -9.39 18.47 42.58
C LEU A 65 -7.90 18.54 42.25
N VAL A 66 -7.56 19.05 41.07
CA VAL A 66 -6.17 19.15 40.58
C VAL A 66 -5.75 20.61 40.53
N GLU A 67 -4.57 20.90 41.05
CA GLU A 67 -3.95 22.22 40.94
C GLU A 67 -3.40 22.40 39.54
N MET A 68 -3.81 23.47 38.88
CA MET A 68 -3.35 23.87 37.55
C MET A 68 -2.04 24.65 37.61
N PRO A 69 -1.22 24.69 36.56
CA PRO A 69 0.05 25.43 36.55
C PRO A 69 -0.06 26.93 36.87
N ASN A 70 -1.25 27.50 36.79
CA ASN A 70 -1.54 28.89 37.16
C ASN A 70 -1.98 29.08 38.60
N GLY A 71 -1.87 28.04 39.45
CA GLY A 71 -2.26 28.06 40.86
C GLY A 71 -3.76 28.00 41.14
N THR A 72 -4.60 27.82 40.10
CA THR A 72 -6.04 27.60 40.30
C THR A 72 -6.35 26.12 40.48
N TYR A 73 -7.39 25.80 41.25
CA TYR A 73 -7.86 24.41 41.41
C TYR A 73 -9.03 24.12 40.51
N ARG A 74 -8.94 22.99 39.78
CA ARG A 74 -10.01 22.51 38.89
C ARG A 74 -10.33 21.05 39.22
N TYR A 75 -11.61 20.72 39.20
CA TYR A 75 -12.01 19.31 39.20
C TYR A 75 -11.65 18.69 37.87
N GLN A 76 -10.84 17.65 37.91
CA GLN A 76 -10.44 16.88 36.76
C GLN A 76 -10.76 15.40 36.99
N MET A 77 -11.24 14.73 35.98
CA MET A 77 -11.47 13.29 36.04
C MET A 77 -10.16 12.57 35.83
N VAL A 78 -9.72 11.88 36.84
CA VAL A 78 -8.47 11.12 36.81
C VAL A 78 -8.82 9.64 36.63
N PRO A 79 -8.26 8.98 35.60
CA PRO A 79 -8.45 7.55 35.43
C PRO A 79 -7.77 6.80 36.57
N LYS A 80 -8.50 5.90 37.23
CA LYS A 80 -7.98 5.00 38.25
C LYS A 80 -8.20 3.56 37.81
N GLU A 81 -7.12 2.79 37.76
CA GLU A 81 -7.16 1.38 37.44
C GLU A 81 -7.43 0.57 38.70
N GLN A 82 -8.51 -0.18 38.70
CA GLN A 82 -8.86 -1.11 39.77
C GLN A 82 -8.56 -2.54 39.29
N VAL A 83 -7.56 -3.18 39.89
CA VAL A 83 -7.23 -4.57 39.60
C VAL A 83 -8.40 -5.47 40.02
N ILE A 84 -8.91 -6.24 39.06
CA ILE A 84 -9.94 -7.26 39.26
C ILE A 84 -9.30 -8.60 39.56
N SER A 85 -8.27 -8.96 38.81
CA SER A 85 -7.53 -10.21 38.98
C SER A 85 -6.08 -10.06 38.57
N LYS A 86 -5.19 -10.74 39.30
CA LYS A 86 -3.79 -10.94 38.90
C LYS A 86 -3.42 -12.38 39.18
N ARG A 87 -2.90 -13.07 38.19
CA ARG A 87 -2.55 -14.51 38.31
C ARG A 87 -1.27 -14.84 37.57
N ALA A 88 -0.56 -15.86 38.05
CA ALA A 88 0.53 -16.46 37.30
C ALA A 88 -0.01 -17.02 35.97
N TRP A 89 0.76 -16.88 34.91
CA TRP A 89 0.33 -17.21 33.56
C TRP A 89 1.49 -17.67 32.70
N THR A 90 1.19 -18.49 31.71
CA THR A 90 2.16 -19.07 30.80
C THR A 90 1.65 -19.01 29.37
N VAL A 91 2.56 -18.89 28.40
CA VAL A 91 2.29 -19.00 26.97
C VAL A 91 2.99 -20.26 26.47
N SER A 92 2.25 -21.17 25.88
CA SER A 92 2.82 -22.37 25.27
C SER A 92 3.48 -22.06 23.92
N ASP A 93 4.16 -23.02 23.34
CA ASP A 93 4.71 -22.96 21.99
C ASP A 93 3.64 -22.78 20.89
N ASN A 94 2.37 -23.12 21.20
CA ASN A 94 1.20 -22.89 20.32
C ASN A 94 0.42 -21.60 20.69
N GLY A 95 0.95 -20.81 21.63
CA GLY A 95 0.28 -19.63 22.14
C GLY A 95 -0.62 -19.90 23.34
N ALA A 96 -1.36 -18.87 23.77
CA ALA A 96 -2.37 -18.93 24.82
C ALA A 96 -3.61 -18.14 24.39
N SER A 97 -4.80 -18.62 24.76
CA SER A 97 -6.07 -17.94 24.49
C SER A 97 -6.73 -17.56 25.80
N GLU A 98 -7.17 -16.31 25.92
CA GLU A 98 -7.85 -15.78 27.08
C GLU A 98 -9.25 -15.30 26.74
N LEU A 99 -10.23 -15.69 27.57
CA LEU A 99 -11.60 -15.20 27.48
C LEU A 99 -11.68 -13.82 28.12
N LEU A 100 -12.19 -12.84 27.38
CA LEU A 100 -12.39 -11.49 27.91
C LEU A 100 -13.61 -11.45 28.85
N LYS A 101 -13.51 -10.67 29.93
CA LYS A 101 -14.63 -10.40 30.83
C LYS A 101 -15.59 -9.41 30.15
N THR A 102 -16.78 -9.84 29.82
CA THR A 102 -17.79 -9.06 29.08
C THR A 102 -19.14 -8.96 29.78
N ASP A 103 -19.28 -9.57 30.95
CA ASP A 103 -20.52 -9.63 31.75
C ASP A 103 -20.94 -8.27 32.33
N GLU A 104 -19.99 -7.36 32.53
CA GLU A 104 -20.25 -6.01 33.03
C GLU A 104 -19.76 -4.97 32.02
N PRO A 105 -20.57 -3.95 31.68
CA PRO A 105 -20.13 -2.83 30.87
C PRO A 105 -19.01 -2.04 31.57
N GLY A 106 -18.01 -1.59 30.81
CA GLY A 106 -16.88 -0.84 31.35
C GLY A 106 -15.69 -0.82 30.42
N GLU A 107 -14.65 -0.08 30.83
CA GLU A 107 -13.34 -0.09 30.17
C GLU A 107 -12.40 -1.00 30.95
N TYR A 108 -11.75 -1.88 30.26
CA TYR A 108 -10.87 -2.90 30.83
C TYR A 108 -9.48 -2.83 30.22
N ILE A 109 -8.50 -3.19 31.03
CA ILE A 109 -7.09 -3.26 30.65
C ILE A 109 -6.59 -4.65 31.02
N LEU A 110 -6.07 -5.34 30.03
CA LEU A 110 -5.40 -6.62 30.20
C LEU A 110 -3.91 -6.42 29.99
N THR A 111 -3.09 -6.73 31.01
CA THR A 111 -1.62 -6.59 30.94
C THR A 111 -0.93 -7.91 31.18
N VAL A 112 0.17 -8.13 30.46
CA VAL A 112 1.11 -9.22 30.69
C VAL A 112 2.40 -8.63 31.21
N GLU A 113 2.82 -9.07 32.40
CA GLU A 113 4.06 -8.65 33.07
C GLU A 113 5.02 -9.83 33.21
N GLY A 114 6.31 -9.58 33.15
CA GLY A 114 7.33 -10.56 33.49
C GLY A 114 7.54 -10.70 35.00
N GLU A 115 8.37 -11.67 35.44
CA GLU A 115 8.75 -11.85 36.83
C GLU A 115 9.44 -10.60 37.43
N ASP A 116 10.12 -9.83 36.61
CA ASP A 116 10.78 -8.57 36.95
C ASP A 116 9.81 -7.37 37.07
N GLY A 117 8.50 -7.61 36.90
CA GLY A 117 7.47 -6.59 36.90
C GLY A 117 7.42 -5.72 35.66
N ARG A 118 8.21 -6.04 34.61
CA ARG A 118 8.20 -5.31 33.36
C ARG A 118 6.92 -5.59 32.58
N LEU A 119 6.27 -4.55 32.08
CA LEU A 119 5.15 -4.65 31.16
C LEU A 119 5.63 -5.18 29.81
N LEU A 120 5.10 -6.32 29.36
CA LEU A 120 5.44 -6.99 28.11
C LEU A 120 4.37 -6.83 27.04
N ALA A 121 3.09 -6.81 27.45
CA ALA A 121 1.97 -6.58 26.55
C ALA A 121 0.83 -5.89 27.28
N LYS A 122 0.08 -5.06 26.56
CA LYS A 122 -1.12 -4.38 27.04
C LYS A 122 -2.19 -4.41 25.96
N ALA A 123 -3.40 -4.82 26.34
CA ALA A 123 -4.59 -4.74 25.52
C ALA A 123 -5.68 -3.97 26.29
N GLU A 124 -6.31 -3.01 25.64
CA GLU A 124 -7.44 -2.27 26.18
C GLU A 124 -8.72 -2.65 25.44
N TYR A 125 -9.81 -2.85 26.17
CA TYR A 125 -11.10 -3.14 25.54
C TYR A 125 -12.26 -2.49 26.29
N SER A 126 -13.36 -2.27 25.57
CA SER A 126 -14.56 -1.62 26.09
C SER A 126 -15.78 -2.50 25.87
N VAL A 127 -16.51 -2.78 26.96
CA VAL A 127 -17.79 -3.49 26.94
C VAL A 127 -18.91 -2.46 26.95
N ALA A 128 -19.76 -2.47 25.91
CA ALA A 128 -20.83 -1.52 25.74
C ALA A 128 -21.97 -1.70 26.74
N GLY A 129 -22.59 -0.61 27.17
CA GLY A 129 -23.78 -0.60 28.03
C GLY A 129 -23.90 0.63 28.93
N ALA A 130 -25.05 0.78 29.56
CA ALA A 130 -25.40 1.95 30.38
C ALA A 130 -24.46 2.20 31.58
N ALA A 131 -23.67 1.23 32.00
CA ALA A 131 -22.73 1.39 33.14
C ALA A 131 -21.35 1.97 32.74
N ASN A 132 -21.11 2.30 31.48
CA ASN A 132 -19.94 3.11 31.05
C ASN A 132 -20.09 4.59 31.47
N LEU A 133 -20.91 4.83 32.47
CA LEU A 133 -21.34 6.11 33.02
C LEU A 133 -20.27 6.89 33.77
N SER A 134 -19.09 6.34 33.96
CA SER A 134 -18.00 7.06 34.64
C SER A 134 -17.17 7.91 33.67
N HIS A 135 -17.65 8.13 32.44
CA HIS A 135 -17.08 9.18 31.64
C HIS A 135 -17.30 10.51 32.34
N ALA A 136 -16.20 11.05 32.67
CA ALA A 136 -16.03 12.41 33.02
C ALA A 136 -17.06 13.28 32.31
N ILE A 137 -17.82 13.94 33.10
CA ILE A 137 -18.30 15.26 32.76
C ILE A 137 -17.04 16.09 32.54
N ASP A 138 -16.35 15.86 31.43
CA ASP A 138 -15.38 16.80 30.93
C ASP A 138 -16.18 18.06 30.64
N ARG A 139 -15.80 19.16 31.25
CA ARG A 139 -16.46 20.46 31.09
C ARG A 139 -16.49 20.95 29.65
N ASP A 140 -15.92 20.21 28.73
CA ASP A 140 -15.88 20.51 27.28
C ASP A 140 -17.11 20.01 26.53
N ALA A 141 -18.11 19.43 27.21
CA ALA A 141 -19.36 18.91 26.61
C ALA A 141 -19.12 17.97 25.42
N SER A 142 -18.05 17.17 25.47
CA SER A 142 -17.72 16.22 24.40
C SER A 142 -18.72 15.07 24.39
N LEU A 143 -19.30 14.80 23.23
CA LEU A 143 -20.14 13.64 22.98
C LEU A 143 -19.25 12.46 22.61
N GLY A 144 -19.36 11.34 23.33
CA GLY A 144 -18.68 10.10 22.97
C GLY A 144 -19.49 9.31 21.95
N LEU A 145 -18.87 8.87 20.84
CA LEU A 145 -19.50 8.04 19.83
C LEU A 145 -18.58 6.88 19.48
N LYS A 146 -19.07 5.64 19.65
CA LYS A 146 -18.34 4.42 19.28
C LYS A 146 -19.27 3.54 18.45
N LEU A 147 -18.80 3.11 17.28
CA LEU A 147 -19.49 2.15 16.43
C LEU A 147 -19.07 0.73 16.79
N ASN A 148 -19.98 -0.23 16.67
CA ASN A 148 -19.67 -1.64 16.91
C ASN A 148 -18.66 -2.23 15.90
N ARG A 149 -18.62 -1.69 14.67
CA ARG A 149 -17.66 -2.09 13.61
C ARG A 149 -17.16 -0.87 12.83
N SER A 150 -16.10 -1.03 12.09
CA SER A 150 -15.54 -0.01 11.19
C SER A 150 -15.93 -0.24 9.71
N GLU A 151 -16.52 -1.41 9.39
CA GLU A 151 -16.97 -1.79 8.05
C GLU A 151 -18.34 -2.47 8.11
N TYR A 152 -19.23 -2.09 7.19
CA TYR A 152 -20.60 -2.59 7.11
C TYR A 152 -20.96 -2.96 5.68
N ASN A 153 -21.92 -3.86 5.51
CA ASN A 153 -22.58 -4.09 4.23
C ASN A 153 -23.78 -3.15 4.07
N GLN A 154 -24.09 -2.81 2.82
CA GLN A 154 -25.30 -2.07 2.51
C GLN A 154 -26.55 -2.78 3.04
N GLY A 155 -27.47 -2.04 3.66
CA GLY A 155 -28.69 -2.56 4.27
C GLY A 155 -28.51 -3.13 5.68
N GLU A 156 -27.28 -3.17 6.22
CA GLU A 156 -27.04 -3.55 7.61
C GLU A 156 -27.39 -2.43 8.58
N LYS A 157 -27.65 -2.80 9.82
CA LYS A 157 -27.79 -1.84 10.92
C LYS A 157 -26.43 -1.51 11.49
N ILE A 158 -26.19 -0.22 11.66
CA ILE A 158 -25.04 0.32 12.38
C ILE A 158 -25.47 0.51 13.83
N GLU A 159 -24.91 -0.28 14.73
CA GLU A 159 -25.09 -0.13 16.15
C GLU A 159 -23.99 0.76 16.73
N MET A 160 -24.37 1.64 17.64
CA MET A 160 -23.46 2.61 18.23
C MET A 160 -23.75 2.86 19.70
N GLN A 161 -22.69 3.07 20.46
CA GLN A 161 -22.76 3.59 21.81
C GLN A 161 -22.56 5.10 21.79
N ILE A 162 -23.51 5.82 22.33
CA ILE A 162 -23.48 7.28 22.47
C ILE A 162 -23.34 7.58 23.95
N THR A 163 -22.29 8.32 24.34
CA THR A 163 -22.10 8.81 25.73
C THR A 163 -22.33 10.30 25.72
N ALA A 164 -23.47 10.72 26.23
CA ALA A 164 -23.89 12.12 26.27
C ALA A 164 -23.40 12.80 27.54
N PRO A 165 -23.03 14.08 27.50
CA PRO A 165 -22.59 14.83 28.69
C PRO A 165 -23.76 15.22 29.62
N TYR A 166 -25.02 15.11 29.16
CA TYR A 166 -26.25 15.46 29.87
C TYR A 166 -27.45 14.70 29.32
N GLU A 167 -28.61 14.82 29.97
CA GLU A 167 -29.88 14.32 29.45
C GLU A 167 -30.41 15.20 28.31
N GLY A 168 -31.01 14.58 27.29
CA GLY A 168 -31.50 15.33 26.15
C GLY A 168 -31.96 14.48 24.98
N TYR A 169 -32.05 15.14 23.84
CA TYR A 169 -32.49 14.56 22.57
C TYR A 169 -31.37 14.60 21.56
N GLY A 170 -31.24 13.56 20.77
CA GLY A 170 -30.21 13.48 19.74
C GLY A 170 -30.75 13.16 18.37
N LEU A 171 -30.05 13.64 17.37
CA LEU A 171 -30.23 13.31 15.96
C LEU A 171 -29.00 12.54 15.48
N ILE A 172 -29.19 11.31 15.07
CA ILE A 172 -28.19 10.49 14.39
C ILE A 172 -28.40 10.67 12.90
N THR A 173 -27.32 10.91 12.16
CA THR A 173 -27.36 10.96 10.69
C THR A 173 -26.26 10.11 10.10
N ILE A 174 -26.51 9.54 8.91
CA ILE A 174 -25.47 8.97 8.04
C ILE A 174 -25.22 9.96 6.94
N GLU A 175 -23.97 10.44 6.84
CA GLU A 175 -23.60 11.58 5.99
C GLU A 175 -22.31 11.34 5.23
N ARG A 176 -22.14 12.03 4.08
CA ARG A 176 -20.88 12.26 3.38
C ARG A 176 -20.96 13.50 2.50
N ASP A 177 -21.56 13.43 1.33
CA ASP A 177 -21.87 14.52 0.39
C ASP A 177 -23.33 15.00 0.54
N SER A 178 -24.14 14.19 1.17
CA SER A 178 -25.52 14.48 1.58
C SER A 178 -25.88 13.69 2.84
N VAL A 179 -27.03 13.97 3.41
CA VAL A 179 -27.61 13.16 4.48
C VAL A 179 -28.37 12.00 3.83
N TYR A 180 -27.91 10.76 4.07
CA TYR A 180 -28.48 9.54 3.50
C TYR A 180 -29.59 8.93 4.36
N ALA A 181 -29.45 9.02 5.69
CA ALA A 181 -30.44 8.55 6.65
C ALA A 181 -30.37 9.37 7.93
N PHE A 182 -31.46 9.40 8.69
CA PHE A 182 -31.49 10.04 10.00
C PHE A 182 -32.42 9.30 10.95
N LYS A 183 -32.17 9.45 12.26
CA LYS A 183 -32.98 8.92 13.35
C LYS A 183 -32.91 9.81 14.57
N TRP A 184 -34.06 10.15 15.18
CA TRP A 184 -34.13 10.82 16.47
C TRP A 184 -34.08 9.81 17.61
N PHE A 185 -33.45 10.18 18.72
CA PHE A 185 -33.41 9.40 19.95
C PHE A 185 -33.48 10.32 21.18
N LYS A 186 -33.82 9.74 22.33
CA LYS A 186 -33.76 10.42 23.62
C LYS A 186 -32.81 9.66 24.53
N ALA A 187 -31.88 10.37 25.18
CA ALA A 187 -31.06 9.83 26.24
C ALA A 187 -31.50 10.42 27.58
N GLY A 188 -32.08 9.59 28.42
CA GLY A 188 -32.39 9.91 29.81
C GLY A 188 -31.26 9.54 30.80
N THR A 189 -30.19 8.98 30.29
CA THR A 189 -28.97 8.60 31.00
C THR A 189 -27.76 9.03 30.17
N ASN A 190 -26.60 9.11 30.80
CA ASN A 190 -25.38 9.57 30.12
C ASN A 190 -24.86 8.62 29.02
N SER A 191 -25.41 7.43 28.87
CA SER A 191 -25.02 6.49 27.81
C SER A 191 -26.22 5.72 27.28
N VAL A 192 -26.29 5.60 25.95
CA VAL A 192 -27.35 4.87 25.24
C VAL A 192 -26.75 4.08 24.07
N VAL A 193 -27.33 2.95 23.77
CA VAL A 193 -27.03 2.17 22.55
C VAL A 193 -28.16 2.38 21.56
N GLU A 194 -27.82 2.84 20.35
CA GLU A 194 -28.75 3.14 19.29
C GLU A 194 -28.35 2.43 18.00
N GLU A 195 -29.33 2.23 17.13
CA GLU A 195 -29.13 1.62 15.81
C GLU A 195 -29.67 2.53 14.72
N ILE A 196 -28.99 2.57 13.56
CA ILE A 196 -29.49 3.19 12.34
C ILE A 196 -29.23 2.27 11.14
N GLU A 197 -30.19 2.18 10.22
CA GLU A 197 -30.04 1.36 9.01
C GLU A 197 -29.19 2.08 7.96
N LEU A 198 -28.19 1.38 7.38
CA LEU A 198 -27.36 1.88 6.30
C LEU A 198 -28.07 1.71 4.96
N PRO A 199 -28.43 2.81 4.25
CA PRO A 199 -29.11 2.71 2.97
C PRO A 199 -28.29 1.98 1.90
N ASN A 200 -28.97 1.25 1.02
CA ASN A 200 -28.34 0.49 -0.06
C ASN A 200 -27.66 1.36 -1.14
N THR A 201 -27.91 2.66 -1.14
CA THR A 201 -27.35 3.61 -2.11
C THR A 201 -25.97 4.15 -1.72
N VAL A 202 -25.52 3.90 -0.49
CA VAL A 202 -24.25 4.43 0.03
C VAL A 202 -23.12 3.48 -0.33
N GLU A 203 -22.02 4.02 -0.88
CA GLU A 203 -20.85 3.26 -1.30
C GLU A 203 -19.54 3.93 -0.87
N GLY A 204 -18.48 3.12 -0.74
CA GLY A 204 -17.13 3.57 -0.38
C GLY A 204 -16.97 3.80 1.11
N ASN A 205 -17.25 4.99 1.59
CA ASN A 205 -17.28 5.34 3.02
C ASN A 205 -18.40 6.34 3.32
N ALA A 206 -18.75 6.42 4.59
CA ALA A 206 -19.62 7.47 5.11
C ALA A 206 -19.27 7.76 6.58
N TYR A 207 -20.02 8.64 7.19
CA TYR A 207 -19.83 9.08 8.56
C TYR A 207 -21.16 8.98 9.31
N VAL A 208 -21.10 8.45 10.53
CA VAL A 208 -22.19 8.64 11.48
C VAL A 208 -21.91 9.96 12.20
N ASN A 209 -22.84 10.89 12.12
CA ASN A 209 -22.82 12.12 12.88
C ASN A 209 -23.95 12.10 13.92
N VAL A 210 -23.66 12.52 15.13
CA VAL A 210 -24.62 12.65 16.21
C VAL A 210 -24.60 14.08 16.70
N ALA A 211 -25.73 14.78 16.54
CA ALA A 211 -25.99 16.07 17.15
C ALA A 211 -26.90 15.86 18.38
N PHE A 212 -26.48 16.30 19.54
CA PHE A 212 -27.19 16.06 20.79
C PHE A 212 -27.54 17.36 21.50
N PHE A 213 -28.81 17.56 21.78
CA PHE A 213 -29.40 18.76 22.36
C PHE A 213 -29.77 18.50 23.82
N ARG A 214 -29.32 19.39 24.69
CA ARG A 214 -29.65 19.35 26.11
C ARG A 214 -31.16 19.55 26.32
N ASP A 215 -31.77 18.73 27.22
CA ASP A 215 -33.16 18.93 27.65
C ASP A 215 -33.29 20.27 28.42
N GLU A 216 -34.38 21.01 28.20
CA GLU A 216 -34.65 22.28 28.87
C GLU A 216 -34.75 22.13 30.40
N MET A 217 -35.17 20.97 30.86
CA MET A 217 -35.30 20.64 32.27
C MET A 217 -33.99 20.10 32.90
N SER A 218 -32.95 19.96 32.10
CA SER A 218 -31.63 19.49 32.59
C SER A 218 -31.02 20.45 33.60
N LYS A 219 -30.52 19.91 34.69
CA LYS A 219 -29.79 20.68 35.72
C LYS A 219 -28.42 21.18 35.30
N GLU A 220 -27.91 20.68 34.18
CA GLU A 220 -26.59 20.98 33.60
C GLU A 220 -26.57 22.27 32.76
N ILE A 221 -27.12 23.36 33.33
CA ILE A 221 -27.31 24.65 32.64
C ILE A 221 -26.04 25.34 32.18
N TYR A 222 -24.89 24.98 32.76
CA TYR A 222 -23.58 25.54 32.42
C TYR A 222 -22.89 24.86 31.26
N MET A 223 -23.48 23.78 30.73
CA MET A 223 -22.95 23.09 29.57
C MET A 223 -23.53 23.63 28.27
N PRO A 224 -22.78 23.58 27.16
CA PRO A 224 -23.33 23.95 25.85
C PRO A 224 -24.64 23.22 25.54
N ALA A 225 -25.58 23.93 24.93
CA ALA A 225 -26.89 23.34 24.59
C ALA A 225 -26.79 22.29 23.49
N LEU A 226 -25.70 22.27 22.72
CA LEU A 226 -25.44 21.34 21.62
C LEU A 226 -24.06 20.69 21.80
N SER A 227 -24.03 19.38 21.71
CA SER A 227 -22.81 18.56 21.58
C SER A 227 -22.90 17.72 20.32
N TYR A 228 -21.77 17.42 19.68
CA TYR A 228 -21.77 16.59 18.49
C TYR A 228 -20.53 15.69 18.45
N ALA A 229 -20.68 14.56 17.74
CA ALA A 229 -19.59 13.63 17.48
C ALA A 229 -19.73 13.03 16.09
N VAL A 230 -18.60 12.68 15.47
CA VAL A 230 -18.56 12.09 14.14
C VAL A 230 -17.67 10.85 14.18
N ALA A 231 -18.14 9.74 13.64
CA ALA A 231 -17.39 8.51 13.48
C ALA A 231 -17.36 8.06 12.02
N PRO A 232 -16.19 7.86 11.42
CA PRO A 232 -16.07 7.34 10.05
C PRO A 232 -16.27 5.83 10.02
N PHE A 233 -16.86 5.34 8.94
CA PHE A 233 -16.94 3.92 8.63
C PHE A 233 -16.79 3.66 7.13
N SER A 234 -16.45 2.43 6.76
CA SER A 234 -16.33 1.98 5.38
C SER A 234 -17.46 1.01 5.02
N ILE A 235 -17.74 0.93 3.71
CA ILE A 235 -18.73 0.02 3.17
C ILE A 235 -18.01 -1.07 2.39
N ASN A 236 -18.39 -2.32 2.62
CA ASN A 236 -17.77 -3.49 2.01
C ASN A 236 -17.88 -3.42 0.48
N LYS A 237 -16.72 -3.57 -0.18
CA LYS A 237 -16.60 -3.42 -1.63
C LYS A 237 -16.79 -4.73 -2.41
N GLN A 238 -17.06 -5.86 -1.75
CA GLN A 238 -17.11 -7.19 -2.39
C GLN A 238 -18.15 -7.27 -3.51
N LYS A 239 -19.30 -6.62 -3.35
CA LYS A 239 -20.35 -6.56 -4.39
C LYS A 239 -19.88 -5.86 -5.68
N ARG A 240 -18.87 -4.99 -5.58
CA ARG A 240 -18.27 -4.22 -6.68
C ARG A 240 -17.02 -4.84 -7.24
N ARG A 241 -16.57 -5.96 -6.68
CA ARG A 241 -15.36 -6.66 -7.12
C ARG A 241 -15.68 -7.57 -8.30
N LEU A 242 -14.85 -7.45 -9.33
CA LEU A 242 -14.79 -8.35 -10.48
C LEU A 242 -13.48 -9.15 -10.38
N ASP A 243 -13.55 -10.46 -10.33
CA ASP A 243 -12.36 -11.28 -10.35
C ASP A 243 -11.80 -11.34 -11.75
N VAL A 244 -10.52 -10.98 -11.88
CA VAL A 244 -9.75 -11.00 -13.13
C VAL A 244 -8.60 -11.97 -12.95
N ARG A 245 -8.40 -12.86 -13.91
CA ARG A 245 -7.28 -13.81 -13.93
C ARG A 245 -6.47 -13.63 -15.21
N LEU A 246 -5.16 -13.63 -15.06
CA LEU A 246 -4.19 -13.65 -16.14
C LEU A 246 -3.50 -15.03 -16.13
N GLU A 247 -3.35 -15.60 -17.32
CA GLU A 247 -2.65 -16.85 -17.56
C GLU A 247 -1.48 -16.55 -18.51
N VAL A 248 -0.27 -16.53 -17.95
CA VAL A 248 0.96 -16.23 -18.69
C VAL A 248 2.02 -17.31 -18.40
N PRO A 249 2.93 -17.60 -19.32
CA PRO A 249 4.06 -18.48 -19.05
C PRO A 249 5.03 -17.80 -18.08
N GLU A 250 5.74 -18.58 -17.27
CA GLU A 250 6.79 -18.06 -16.39
C GLU A 250 7.94 -17.44 -17.19
N THR A 251 8.28 -18.07 -18.32
CA THR A 251 9.38 -17.63 -19.19
C THR A 251 8.97 -17.59 -20.65
N VAL A 252 9.59 -16.70 -21.42
CA VAL A 252 9.47 -16.59 -22.88
C VAL A 252 10.86 -16.29 -23.45
N LYS A 253 11.18 -16.78 -24.66
CA LYS A 253 12.44 -16.40 -25.31
C LYS A 253 12.27 -15.08 -26.07
N PRO A 254 13.33 -14.25 -26.15
CA PRO A 254 13.38 -13.13 -27.10
C PRO A 254 13.10 -13.62 -28.52
N GLY A 255 12.25 -12.90 -29.24
CA GLY A 255 11.79 -13.30 -30.57
C GLY A 255 10.60 -14.24 -30.63
N ASP A 256 10.18 -14.82 -29.50
CA ASP A 256 9.00 -15.69 -29.44
C ASP A 256 7.70 -14.88 -29.24
N VAL A 257 6.57 -15.56 -29.47
CA VAL A 257 5.24 -15.00 -29.23
C VAL A 257 4.82 -15.25 -27.78
N LEU A 258 4.69 -14.20 -27.01
CA LEU A 258 4.07 -14.25 -25.69
C LEU A 258 2.55 -14.36 -25.84
N LYS A 259 1.97 -15.43 -25.31
CA LYS A 259 0.53 -15.64 -25.23
C LYS A 259 0.05 -15.25 -23.83
N VAL A 260 -0.90 -14.32 -23.77
CA VAL A 260 -1.52 -13.84 -22.53
C VAL A 260 -2.98 -14.26 -22.54
N GLY A 261 -3.29 -15.28 -21.76
CA GLY A 261 -4.66 -15.67 -21.48
C GLY A 261 -5.28 -14.73 -20.41
N TYR A 262 -6.55 -14.40 -20.57
CA TYR A 262 -7.28 -13.59 -19.60
C TYR A 262 -8.72 -14.07 -19.47
N LYS A 263 -9.28 -13.97 -18.27
CA LYS A 263 -10.69 -14.28 -18.01
C LYS A 263 -11.22 -13.48 -16.82
N THR A 264 -12.53 -13.28 -16.79
CA THR A 264 -13.24 -12.52 -15.78
C THR A 264 -14.44 -13.31 -15.25
N SER A 265 -14.82 -13.09 -13.99
CA SER A 265 -15.95 -13.80 -13.35
C SER A 265 -17.34 -13.39 -13.85
N ALA A 266 -17.42 -12.44 -14.77
CA ALA A 266 -18.66 -12.02 -15.44
C ALA A 266 -18.35 -11.36 -16.79
N ALA A 267 -19.36 -11.22 -17.66
CA ALA A 267 -19.25 -10.45 -18.89
C ALA A 267 -18.75 -9.03 -18.61
N SER A 268 -17.68 -8.61 -19.28
CA SER A 268 -16.97 -7.37 -18.98
C SER A 268 -16.16 -6.89 -20.17
N LYS A 269 -15.75 -5.63 -20.14
CA LYS A 269 -14.70 -5.07 -20.98
C LYS A 269 -13.38 -5.14 -20.26
N ILE A 270 -12.33 -5.57 -20.93
CA ILE A 270 -10.98 -5.73 -20.38
C ILE A 270 -9.95 -5.04 -21.27
N ILE A 271 -8.92 -4.50 -20.65
CA ILE A 271 -7.70 -4.03 -21.28
C ILE A 271 -6.54 -4.85 -20.71
N VAL A 272 -5.75 -5.45 -21.59
CA VAL A 272 -4.52 -6.17 -21.23
C VAL A 272 -3.34 -5.41 -21.79
N TYR A 273 -2.36 -5.15 -20.96
CA TYR A 273 -1.14 -4.44 -21.36
C TYR A 273 0.07 -4.97 -20.62
N GLY A 274 1.23 -4.81 -21.20
CA GLY A 274 2.49 -5.23 -20.60
C GLY A 274 3.58 -4.19 -20.82
N VAL A 275 4.45 -4.04 -19.84
CA VAL A 275 5.56 -3.08 -19.85
C VAL A 275 6.78 -3.73 -19.21
N ASN A 276 7.96 -3.35 -19.67
CA ASN A 276 9.22 -3.71 -19.03
C ASN A 276 9.21 -3.27 -17.54
N GLU A 277 9.36 -4.22 -16.64
CA GLU A 277 9.32 -3.99 -15.18
C GLU A 277 10.39 -2.97 -14.73
N GLY A 278 11.58 -2.98 -15.34
CA GLY A 278 12.63 -2.01 -15.02
C GLY A 278 12.21 -0.55 -15.26
N ILE A 279 11.38 -0.29 -16.27
CA ILE A 279 10.83 1.04 -16.53
C ILE A 279 9.78 1.41 -15.48
N LEU A 280 8.93 0.46 -15.12
CA LEU A 280 7.89 0.67 -14.11
C LEU A 280 8.50 0.98 -12.74
N GLN A 281 9.59 0.29 -12.36
CA GLN A 281 10.32 0.54 -11.12
C GLN A 281 10.94 1.94 -11.08
N VAL A 282 11.59 2.36 -12.16
CA VAL A 282 12.16 3.72 -12.27
C VAL A 282 11.07 4.80 -12.20
N ALA A 283 9.91 4.53 -12.80
CA ALA A 283 8.77 5.45 -12.79
C ALA A 283 7.97 5.42 -11.47
N GLY A 284 8.25 4.48 -10.55
CA GLY A 284 7.45 4.27 -9.34
C GLY A 284 6.00 3.86 -9.64
N TYR A 285 5.76 3.24 -10.80
CA TYR A 285 4.42 2.90 -11.27
C TYR A 285 3.83 1.75 -10.48
N LYS A 286 2.59 1.92 -10.06
CA LYS A 286 1.79 0.86 -9.39
C LYS A 286 0.71 0.35 -10.34
N THR A 287 0.44 -0.96 -10.28
CA THR A 287 -0.69 -1.55 -11.01
C THR A 287 -1.99 -0.82 -10.64
N PRO A 288 -2.76 -0.32 -11.60
CA PRO A 288 -4.02 0.36 -11.33
C PRO A 288 -5.01 -0.55 -10.62
N ASP A 289 -5.62 -0.01 -9.57
CA ASP A 289 -6.73 -0.64 -8.85
C ASP A 289 -7.98 0.23 -8.98
N PRO A 290 -8.79 0.00 -10.02
CA PRO A 290 -9.96 0.83 -10.29
C PRO A 290 -10.99 0.79 -9.16
N LEU A 291 -11.16 -0.36 -8.49
CA LEU A 291 -12.10 -0.49 -7.38
C LEU A 291 -11.73 0.45 -6.22
N ASN A 292 -10.46 0.46 -5.83
CA ASN A 292 -9.99 1.32 -4.76
C ASN A 292 -9.91 2.79 -5.17
N GLU A 293 -9.66 3.09 -6.45
CA GLU A 293 -9.66 4.48 -6.94
C GLU A 293 -11.06 5.09 -6.97
N PHE A 294 -12.07 4.38 -7.52
CA PHE A 294 -13.45 4.88 -7.58
C PHE A 294 -14.13 4.92 -6.21
N LEU A 295 -13.82 3.96 -5.35
CA LEU A 295 -14.35 3.87 -3.98
C LEU A 295 -13.33 4.31 -2.92
N LYS A 296 -12.44 5.24 -3.25
CA LYS A 296 -11.53 5.83 -2.28
C LYS A 296 -12.28 6.64 -1.23
N LYS A 297 -11.67 6.75 -0.06
CA LYS A 297 -12.24 7.49 1.06
C LYS A 297 -12.45 8.95 0.67
N LYS A 298 -13.70 9.41 0.79
CA LYS A 298 -14.11 10.81 0.57
C LYS A 298 -14.30 11.50 1.92
N ALA A 299 -13.97 12.79 1.98
CA ALA A 299 -14.18 13.61 3.17
C ALA A 299 -15.68 13.87 3.41
N LEU A 300 -16.01 14.17 4.66
CA LEU A 300 -17.33 14.67 5.04
C LEU A 300 -17.51 16.08 4.45
N GLN A 301 -18.56 16.26 3.67
CA GLN A 301 -18.89 17.52 3.00
C GLN A 301 -20.14 18.21 3.59
N VAL A 302 -20.95 17.46 4.36
CA VAL A 302 -22.10 18.02 5.06
C VAL A 302 -21.62 18.95 6.18
N VAL A 303 -22.12 20.15 6.20
CA VAL A 303 -21.85 21.14 7.25
C VAL A 303 -23.08 21.25 8.13
N THR A 304 -22.93 20.90 9.41
CA THR A 304 -23.98 21.07 10.41
C THR A 304 -23.90 22.47 10.99
N SER A 305 -24.97 23.25 10.87
CA SER A 305 -25.10 24.57 11.49
C SER A 305 -26.37 24.64 12.32
N GLN A 306 -26.35 25.45 13.36
CA GLN A 306 -27.50 25.69 14.21
C GLN A 306 -27.96 27.16 14.10
N ILE A 307 -29.25 27.42 14.28
CA ILE A 307 -29.82 28.77 14.23
C ILE A 307 -29.16 29.71 15.27
N MET A 308 -28.73 29.18 16.42
CA MET A 308 -28.05 29.95 17.45
C MET A 308 -26.76 30.62 16.95
N ASP A 309 -26.00 29.97 16.08
CA ASP A 309 -24.79 30.55 15.47
C ASP A 309 -25.10 31.70 14.48
N LEU A 310 -26.33 31.74 13.98
CA LEU A 310 -26.83 32.81 13.10
C LEU A 310 -27.38 33.99 13.91
N ILE A 311 -27.98 33.74 15.08
CA ILE A 311 -28.58 34.76 15.95
C ILE A 311 -27.52 35.41 16.85
N MET A 312 -26.48 34.67 17.25
CA MET A 312 -25.41 35.13 18.13
C MET A 312 -24.03 34.83 17.53
N PRO A 313 -23.61 35.53 16.48
CA PRO A 313 -22.33 35.29 15.80
C PRO A 313 -21.08 35.49 16.68
N ASP A 314 -21.20 36.28 17.75
CA ASP A 314 -20.09 36.59 18.67
C ASP A 314 -19.62 35.32 19.45
N ILE A 315 -20.50 34.35 19.67
CA ILE A 315 -20.13 33.08 20.30
C ILE A 315 -19.22 32.25 19.36
N LYS A 316 -19.41 32.36 18.06
CA LYS A 316 -18.59 31.70 17.04
C LYS A 316 -17.17 32.27 17.00
N ILE A 317 -17.02 33.56 17.17
CA ILE A 317 -15.73 34.25 17.23
C ILE A 317 -14.95 33.84 18.47
N LEU A 318 -15.59 33.73 19.62
CA LEU A 318 -14.97 33.24 20.87
C LEU A 318 -14.48 31.80 20.75
N ARG A 319 -15.22 30.92 20.05
CA ARG A 319 -14.80 29.53 19.77
C ARG A 319 -13.63 29.44 18.78
N MET A 320 -13.58 30.32 17.76
CA MET A 320 -12.46 30.37 16.81
C MET A 320 -11.16 30.86 17.46
N LEU A 321 -11.22 31.74 18.43
CA LEU A 321 -10.07 32.24 19.16
C LEU A 321 -9.44 31.20 20.13
N THR A 322 -10.17 30.14 20.47
CA THR A 322 -9.69 29.04 21.31
C THR A 322 -9.22 27.82 20.51
N ALA A 323 -9.44 27.79 19.20
CA ALA A 323 -8.94 26.72 18.33
C ALA A 323 -7.46 26.94 18.04
N SER A 324 -6.62 26.07 18.59
CA SER A 324 -5.18 26.02 18.30
C SER A 324 -4.99 25.75 16.81
N GLY A 325 -4.42 26.72 16.08
CA GLY A 325 -4.10 26.61 14.66
C GLY A 325 -3.08 25.50 14.43
N GLY A 326 -3.51 24.39 13.86
CA GLY A 326 -2.62 23.39 13.29
C GLY A 326 -2.18 23.85 11.91
N ASP A 327 -0.96 24.34 11.83
CA ASP A 327 -0.30 24.67 10.56
C ASP A 327 -0.01 23.36 9.78
N GLY A 328 -0.89 23.05 8.85
CA GLY A 328 -0.70 21.98 7.87
C GLY A 328 0.15 22.49 6.71
N SER A 329 1.46 22.56 6.90
CA SER A 329 2.37 22.76 5.78
C SER A 329 2.31 21.53 4.86
N TYR A 330 1.58 21.65 3.77
CA TYR A 330 1.77 20.78 2.60
C TYR A 330 3.16 21.09 2.03
N ALA A 331 4.16 20.36 2.46
CA ALA A 331 5.41 20.28 1.72
C ALA A 331 5.09 19.59 0.39
N GLU A 332 4.88 20.37 -0.66
CA GLU A 332 5.00 19.92 -2.03
C GLU A 332 6.40 19.34 -2.18
N ALA A 333 6.51 18.02 -2.18
CA ALA A 333 7.72 17.34 -2.59
C ALA A 333 7.95 17.72 -4.05
N ALA A 334 8.78 18.73 -4.26
CA ALA A 334 9.36 19.02 -5.56
C ALA A 334 10.04 17.75 -6.04
N LEU A 335 9.46 17.10 -7.04
CA LEU A 335 10.08 16.03 -7.80
C LEU A 335 11.33 16.62 -8.45
N ASP A 336 12.45 16.44 -7.77
CA ASP A 336 13.76 16.71 -8.31
C ASP A 336 13.94 15.81 -9.53
N LYS A 337 13.74 16.36 -10.72
CA LYS A 337 14.03 15.71 -11.99
C LYS A 337 15.54 15.65 -12.15
N ASN A 338 16.17 14.76 -11.40
CA ASN A 338 17.52 14.39 -11.67
C ASN A 338 17.56 13.70 -13.03
N LEU A 339 17.91 14.48 -14.03
CA LEU A 339 18.25 14.00 -15.36
C LEU A 339 19.37 12.99 -15.21
N ASN A 340 19.04 11.70 -15.40
CA ASN A 340 20.00 10.62 -15.41
C ASN A 340 21.05 10.88 -16.51
N PRO A 341 22.33 11.09 -16.19
CA PRO A 341 23.37 11.37 -17.18
C PRO A 341 23.79 10.14 -18.00
N PHE A 342 23.19 8.97 -17.74
CA PHE A 342 23.53 7.75 -18.48
C PHE A 342 22.96 7.79 -19.90
N ALA A 343 23.76 7.30 -20.85
CA ALA A 343 23.41 7.20 -22.26
C ALA A 343 22.01 6.59 -22.45
N ARG A 344 21.13 7.30 -23.17
CA ARG A 344 19.81 6.80 -23.50
C ARG A 344 19.99 5.52 -24.32
N ARG A 345 19.52 4.40 -23.78
CA ARG A 345 19.33 3.18 -24.58
C ARG A 345 18.36 3.51 -25.70
N THR A 346 18.77 3.26 -26.93
CA THR A 346 17.94 3.44 -28.14
C THR A 346 16.99 2.27 -28.38
N ASP A 347 17.08 1.22 -27.57
CA ASP A 347 16.21 0.06 -27.64
C ASP A 347 14.78 0.47 -27.35
N LYS A 348 13.88 0.07 -28.26
CA LYS A 348 12.44 0.32 -28.04
C LYS A 348 12.03 -0.41 -26.77
N PRO A 349 11.43 0.31 -25.80
CA PRO A 349 10.96 -0.34 -24.59
C PRO A 349 9.89 -1.37 -24.94
N VAL A 350 9.90 -2.51 -24.26
CA VAL A 350 8.79 -3.47 -24.38
C VAL A 350 7.55 -2.82 -23.76
N ALA A 351 6.59 -2.56 -24.61
CA ALA A 351 5.27 -2.10 -24.24
C ALA A 351 4.24 -2.61 -25.24
N PHE A 352 3.14 -3.16 -24.76
CA PHE A 352 2.02 -3.55 -25.59
C PHE A 352 0.68 -3.23 -24.90
N TRP A 353 -0.35 -3.12 -25.73
CA TRP A 353 -1.71 -2.83 -25.31
C TRP A 353 -2.71 -3.52 -26.24
N SER A 354 -3.65 -4.29 -25.64
CA SER A 354 -4.64 -5.06 -26.41
C SER A 354 -5.74 -4.21 -27.05
N GLY A 355 -5.90 -2.95 -26.63
CA GLY A 355 -7.16 -2.24 -26.81
C GLY A 355 -8.23 -2.77 -25.86
N ILE A 356 -9.46 -2.31 -26.04
CA ILE A 356 -10.61 -2.78 -25.26
C ILE A 356 -11.13 -4.06 -25.91
N ALA A 357 -11.12 -5.15 -25.15
CA ALA A 357 -11.62 -6.46 -25.56
C ALA A 357 -12.82 -6.89 -24.69
N ASP A 358 -13.61 -7.82 -25.20
CA ASP A 358 -14.64 -8.50 -24.40
C ASP A 358 -14.03 -9.65 -23.61
N SER A 359 -14.48 -9.85 -22.38
CA SER A 359 -14.08 -10.93 -21.50
C SER A 359 -15.26 -11.50 -20.73
N SER A 360 -15.16 -12.78 -20.37
CA SER A 360 -16.12 -13.52 -19.60
C SER A 360 -15.42 -14.70 -18.89
N GLU A 361 -16.17 -15.62 -18.32
CA GLU A 361 -15.63 -16.87 -17.77
C GLU A 361 -14.95 -17.76 -18.83
N ALA A 362 -15.39 -17.68 -20.12
CA ALA A 362 -14.75 -18.37 -21.23
C ALA A 362 -13.35 -17.79 -21.52
N GLY A 363 -13.09 -16.54 -21.15
CA GLY A 363 -11.81 -15.88 -21.35
C GLY A 363 -11.51 -15.50 -22.79
N GLY A 364 -10.28 -15.05 -23.00
CA GLY A 364 -9.70 -14.70 -24.29
C GLY A 364 -8.19 -14.81 -24.25
N THR A 365 -7.55 -14.59 -25.39
CA THR A 365 -6.08 -14.62 -25.52
C THR A 365 -5.61 -13.42 -26.31
N TYR A 366 -4.60 -12.74 -25.79
CA TYR A 366 -3.83 -11.72 -26.50
C TYR A 366 -2.43 -12.25 -26.82
N THR A 367 -1.89 -11.91 -27.98
CA THR A 367 -0.55 -12.35 -28.39
C THR A 367 0.35 -11.15 -28.64
N TYR A 368 1.60 -11.22 -28.15
CA TYR A 368 2.60 -10.20 -28.32
C TYR A 368 3.92 -10.79 -28.81
N GLN A 369 4.51 -10.23 -29.86
CA GLN A 369 5.83 -10.61 -30.34
C GLN A 369 6.89 -9.94 -29.49
N VAL A 370 7.61 -10.72 -28.67
CA VAL A 370 8.70 -10.22 -27.85
C VAL A 370 9.87 -9.81 -28.76
N PRO A 371 10.46 -8.60 -28.59
CA PRO A 371 11.62 -8.21 -29.37
C PRO A 371 12.81 -9.17 -29.20
N GLU A 372 13.52 -9.46 -30.28
CA GLU A 372 14.69 -10.37 -30.27
C GLU A 372 15.82 -9.93 -29.34
N THR A 373 15.88 -8.63 -29.03
CA THR A 373 16.92 -8.02 -28.17
C THR A 373 16.52 -7.89 -26.71
N PHE A 374 15.28 -8.20 -26.37
CA PHE A 374 14.76 -7.96 -25.03
C PHE A 374 15.06 -9.14 -24.10
N ASN A 375 15.90 -8.89 -23.09
CA ASN A 375 16.10 -9.75 -21.93
C ASN A 375 15.70 -8.97 -20.67
N GLY A 376 14.74 -9.46 -19.91
CA GLY A 376 14.23 -8.80 -18.71
C GLY A 376 12.83 -9.24 -18.37
N GLU A 377 12.27 -8.67 -17.33
CA GLU A 377 10.94 -8.98 -16.83
C GLU A 377 9.88 -8.09 -17.50
N ILE A 378 8.82 -8.71 -18.00
CA ILE A 378 7.63 -8.04 -18.53
C ILE A 378 6.53 -8.16 -17.48
N LYS A 379 6.07 -7.05 -16.95
CA LYS A 379 4.87 -7.01 -16.12
C LYS A 379 3.65 -6.89 -17.00
N VAL A 380 2.83 -7.93 -17.00
CA VAL A 380 1.55 -7.99 -17.68
C VAL A 380 0.47 -7.58 -16.68
N MET A 381 -0.35 -6.63 -17.09
CA MET A 381 -1.43 -6.07 -16.25
C MET A 381 -2.74 -6.10 -17.01
N ALA A 382 -3.83 -6.29 -16.27
CA ALA A 382 -5.17 -6.22 -16.82
C ALA A 382 -6.08 -5.41 -15.91
N VAL A 383 -6.95 -4.63 -16.53
CA VAL A 383 -8.04 -3.90 -15.87
C VAL A 383 -9.34 -4.25 -16.57
N ALA A 384 -10.35 -4.64 -15.80
CA ALA A 384 -11.64 -5.03 -16.35
C ALA A 384 -12.80 -4.32 -15.64
N VAL A 385 -13.84 -4.02 -16.40
CA VAL A 385 -15.04 -3.34 -15.94
C VAL A 385 -16.27 -4.05 -16.50
N SER A 386 -17.22 -4.40 -15.65
CA SER A 386 -18.57 -4.79 -16.01
C SER A 386 -19.55 -3.63 -15.71
N GLU A 387 -20.87 -3.83 -15.85
CA GLU A 387 -21.86 -2.78 -15.56
C GLU A 387 -21.70 -2.14 -14.16
N SER A 388 -21.29 -2.93 -13.17
CA SER A 388 -21.25 -2.47 -11.78
C SER A 388 -20.04 -2.94 -10.99
N ARG A 389 -19.11 -3.66 -11.61
CA ARG A 389 -17.96 -4.27 -10.94
C ARG A 389 -16.67 -3.89 -11.62
N PHE A 390 -15.61 -3.81 -10.83
CA PHE A 390 -14.26 -3.44 -11.26
C PHE A 390 -13.27 -4.49 -10.78
N GLY A 391 -12.29 -4.77 -11.62
CA GLY A 391 -11.23 -5.71 -11.25
C GLY A 391 -9.91 -5.40 -11.94
N HIS A 392 -8.85 -5.93 -11.39
CA HIS A 392 -7.52 -5.87 -11.98
C HIS A 392 -6.74 -7.13 -11.64
N ALA A 393 -5.73 -7.41 -12.44
CA ALA A 393 -4.76 -8.47 -12.18
C ALA A 393 -3.39 -8.06 -12.71
N ALA A 394 -2.33 -8.64 -12.17
CA ALA A 394 -0.98 -8.49 -12.67
C ALA A 394 -0.25 -9.83 -12.59
N ALA A 395 0.63 -10.07 -13.55
CA ALA A 395 1.50 -11.24 -13.61
C ALA A 395 2.83 -10.83 -14.24
N SER A 396 3.90 -11.54 -13.92
CA SER A 396 5.24 -11.30 -14.45
C SER A 396 5.65 -12.42 -15.37
N VAL A 397 6.36 -12.07 -16.45
CA VAL A 397 6.94 -13.00 -17.42
C VAL A 397 8.42 -12.65 -17.60
N LEU A 398 9.31 -13.60 -17.36
CA LEU A 398 10.73 -13.42 -17.60
C LEU A 398 11.06 -13.71 -19.08
N SER A 399 11.47 -12.67 -19.82
CA SER A 399 12.09 -12.87 -21.15
C SER A 399 13.56 -13.17 -20.96
N ARG A 400 13.98 -14.40 -21.32
CA ARG A 400 15.34 -14.86 -21.16
C ARG A 400 15.77 -15.66 -22.39
N GLY A 401 16.82 -15.15 -23.09
CA GLY A 401 17.46 -15.85 -24.19
C GLY A 401 18.48 -16.89 -23.72
N ASP A 402 18.97 -17.68 -24.65
CA ASP A 402 20.05 -18.65 -24.37
C ASP A 402 21.39 -17.93 -24.10
N PHE A 403 21.57 -16.70 -24.61
CA PHE A 403 22.75 -15.87 -24.39
C PHE A 403 22.37 -14.45 -23.96
N ALA A 404 23.10 -13.91 -22.97
CA ALA A 404 23.03 -12.50 -22.61
C ALA A 404 24.15 -11.74 -23.35
N LEU A 405 23.79 -10.71 -24.10
CA LEU A 405 24.73 -9.90 -24.89
C LEU A 405 24.74 -8.48 -24.35
N ILE A 406 25.91 -8.01 -23.92
CA ILE A 406 26.10 -6.64 -23.40
C ILE A 406 27.22 -5.97 -24.20
N PRO A 407 26.89 -5.15 -25.20
CA PRO A 407 27.90 -4.43 -25.98
C PRO A 407 28.46 -3.26 -25.19
N SER A 408 29.74 -2.98 -25.44
CA SER A 408 30.46 -1.84 -24.88
C SER A 408 31.35 -1.19 -25.94
N GLY A 409 31.43 0.13 -25.95
CA GLY A 409 32.24 0.88 -26.89
C GLY A 409 32.03 2.37 -26.79
N PRO A 410 32.73 3.18 -27.61
CA PRO A 410 32.52 4.63 -27.65
C PRO A 410 31.16 4.99 -28.22
N LEU A 411 30.56 6.04 -27.68
CA LEU A 411 29.27 6.58 -28.18
C LEU A 411 29.45 7.36 -29.49
N ASN A 412 30.62 7.99 -29.66
CA ASN A 412 30.94 8.81 -30.81
C ASN A 412 32.36 8.48 -31.27
N VAL A 413 32.56 8.48 -32.59
CA VAL A 413 33.88 8.37 -33.23
C VAL A 413 33.91 9.29 -34.44
N SER A 414 35.11 9.66 -34.89
CA SER A 414 35.34 10.48 -36.09
C SER A 414 35.81 9.62 -37.26
N PRO A 415 35.54 10.02 -38.50
CA PRO A 415 36.05 9.36 -39.68
C PRO A 415 37.60 9.19 -39.60
N GLY A 416 38.06 7.96 -39.82
CA GLY A 416 39.48 7.61 -39.74
C GLY A 416 39.94 7.10 -38.39
N ASP A 417 39.15 7.24 -37.31
CA ASP A 417 39.48 6.71 -35.99
C ASP A 417 39.52 5.17 -36.00
N GLU A 418 40.54 4.62 -35.33
CA GLU A 418 40.58 3.20 -34.99
C GLU A 418 40.23 3.02 -33.51
N PHE A 419 39.31 2.12 -33.22
CA PHE A 419 38.78 1.90 -31.87
C PHE A 419 38.40 0.43 -31.65
N VAL A 420 38.11 0.09 -30.39
CA VAL A 420 37.72 -1.26 -30.00
C VAL A 420 36.31 -1.22 -29.47
N VAL A 421 35.46 -2.15 -29.93
CA VAL A 421 34.20 -2.47 -29.32
C VAL A 421 34.28 -3.84 -28.67
N GLY A 422 33.63 -3.98 -27.50
CA GLY A 422 33.57 -5.24 -26.78
C GLY A 422 32.14 -5.76 -26.75
N LEU A 423 32.00 -7.08 -26.68
CA LEU A 423 30.75 -7.75 -26.36
C LEU A 423 31.00 -8.69 -25.18
N SER A 424 30.30 -8.44 -24.07
CA SER A 424 30.22 -9.43 -23.01
C SER A 424 29.14 -10.44 -23.39
N VAL A 425 29.50 -11.73 -23.40
CA VAL A 425 28.60 -12.84 -23.75
C VAL A 425 28.44 -13.73 -22.53
N GLY A 426 27.24 -13.81 -21.99
CA GLY A 426 26.87 -14.71 -20.91
C GLY A 426 26.17 -15.94 -21.44
N ASN A 427 26.55 -17.14 -20.97
CA ASN A 427 25.90 -18.39 -21.30
C ASN A 427 24.77 -18.69 -20.31
N LEU A 428 23.52 -18.65 -20.77
CA LEU A 428 22.33 -18.91 -19.97
C LEU A 428 21.66 -20.25 -20.31
N VAL A 429 22.35 -21.10 -21.10
CA VAL A 429 21.86 -22.42 -21.49
C VAL A 429 22.00 -23.38 -20.31
N ASP A 430 20.88 -23.89 -19.83
CA ASP A 430 20.87 -24.85 -18.73
C ASP A 430 21.48 -26.19 -19.17
N ASN A 431 22.24 -26.83 -18.26
CA ASN A 431 22.96 -28.09 -18.46
C ASN A 431 23.96 -28.06 -19.65
N SER A 432 24.53 -26.91 -19.93
CA SER A 432 25.49 -26.74 -21.04
C SER A 432 26.90 -27.26 -20.73
N GLY A 433 27.25 -27.44 -19.44
CA GLY A 433 28.57 -27.88 -18.99
C GLY A 433 29.61 -26.76 -19.00
N ASP A 434 30.88 -27.14 -18.78
CA ASP A 434 31.98 -26.15 -18.57
C ASP A 434 32.61 -25.67 -19.88
N ASP A 435 32.44 -26.40 -20.99
CA ASP A 435 33.07 -26.14 -22.29
C ASP A 435 32.06 -25.84 -23.40
N TYR A 436 31.12 -24.96 -23.15
CA TYR A 436 30.11 -24.61 -24.14
C TYR A 436 30.64 -23.60 -25.15
N GLU A 437 30.82 -24.02 -26.41
CA GLU A 437 31.39 -23.19 -27.46
C GLU A 437 30.35 -22.32 -28.15
N VAL A 438 30.59 -21.00 -28.13
CA VAL A 438 29.72 -19.98 -28.73
C VAL A 438 30.52 -19.22 -29.79
N ARG A 439 29.97 -19.14 -30.99
CA ARG A 439 30.48 -18.34 -32.08
C ARG A 439 29.90 -16.92 -31.99
N VAL A 440 30.81 -15.94 -31.85
CA VAL A 440 30.44 -14.52 -31.68
C VAL A 440 30.84 -13.77 -32.95
N GLY A 441 29.85 -13.14 -33.58
CA GLY A 441 30.03 -12.42 -34.85
C GLY A 441 29.72 -10.93 -34.73
N LEU A 442 30.39 -10.12 -35.56
CA LEU A 442 30.11 -8.69 -35.68
C LEU A 442 29.85 -8.32 -37.16
N ASN A 443 28.68 -7.77 -37.42
CA ASN A 443 28.40 -7.05 -38.67
C ASN A 443 28.51 -5.54 -38.41
N ALA A 444 29.47 -4.90 -39.04
CA ALA A 444 29.80 -3.50 -38.81
C ALA A 444 28.99 -2.52 -39.69
N GLY A 445 28.07 -3.02 -40.53
CA GLY A 445 27.31 -2.20 -41.46
C GLY A 445 28.21 -1.50 -42.48
N SER A 446 27.79 -0.34 -42.96
CA SER A 446 28.53 0.43 -43.97
C SER A 446 29.32 1.61 -43.44
N GLY A 447 29.27 1.87 -42.14
CA GLY A 447 29.99 2.98 -41.46
C GLY A 447 31.35 2.60 -40.90
N PHE A 448 31.62 1.29 -40.82
CA PHE A 448 32.84 0.81 -40.17
C PHE A 448 33.47 -0.34 -40.96
N GLU A 449 34.79 -0.43 -40.89
CA GLU A 449 35.61 -1.55 -41.39
C GLU A 449 36.11 -2.34 -40.18
N VAL A 450 35.94 -3.67 -40.18
CA VAL A 450 36.44 -4.56 -39.15
C VAL A 450 37.91 -4.88 -39.48
N ILE A 451 38.81 -4.57 -38.52
CA ILE A 451 40.23 -4.88 -38.61
C ILE A 451 40.47 -6.24 -37.95
N GLY A 452 40.67 -7.28 -38.74
CA GLY A 452 40.88 -8.65 -38.27
C GLY A 452 39.64 -9.55 -38.45
N GLU A 453 39.45 -10.48 -37.53
CA GLU A 453 38.40 -11.48 -37.62
C GLU A 453 37.01 -10.88 -37.25
N ARG A 454 36.03 -11.15 -38.09
CA ARG A 454 34.63 -10.76 -37.87
C ARG A 454 33.86 -11.75 -37.01
N VAL A 455 34.40 -12.96 -36.85
CA VAL A 455 33.78 -14.04 -36.05
C VAL A 455 34.85 -14.65 -35.20
N GLN A 456 34.56 -14.78 -33.90
CA GLN A 456 35.47 -15.39 -32.91
C GLN A 456 34.69 -16.45 -32.12
N SER A 457 35.34 -17.56 -31.78
CA SER A 457 34.76 -18.60 -30.92
C SER A 457 35.26 -18.43 -29.49
N VAL A 458 34.35 -18.59 -28.54
CA VAL A 458 34.62 -18.53 -27.11
C VAL A 458 33.99 -19.72 -26.40
N LYS A 459 34.72 -20.31 -25.45
CA LYS A 459 34.21 -21.38 -24.59
C LYS A 459 33.74 -20.76 -23.27
N LEU A 460 32.51 -21.07 -22.88
CA LEU A 460 31.87 -20.53 -21.71
C LEU A 460 31.31 -21.66 -20.83
N PRO A 461 31.61 -21.66 -19.53
CA PRO A 461 30.88 -22.57 -18.63
C PRO A 461 29.40 -22.15 -18.53
N GLU A 462 28.56 -23.05 -18.01
CA GLU A 462 27.18 -22.73 -17.66
C GLU A 462 27.15 -21.54 -16.69
N LYS A 463 26.32 -20.53 -16.99
CA LYS A 463 26.23 -19.26 -16.25
C LYS A 463 27.54 -18.44 -16.23
N GLY A 464 28.50 -18.84 -17.06
CA GLY A 464 29.74 -18.12 -17.24
C GLY A 464 29.64 -16.99 -18.27
N GLU A 465 30.59 -16.07 -18.21
CA GLU A 465 30.68 -14.87 -19.06
C GLU A 465 32.08 -14.67 -19.58
N ALA A 466 32.19 -14.21 -20.83
CA ALA A 466 33.47 -13.77 -21.40
C ALA A 466 33.29 -12.54 -22.27
N MET A 467 34.34 -11.73 -22.39
CA MET A 467 34.40 -10.55 -23.24
C MET A 467 35.13 -10.84 -24.53
N VAL A 468 34.46 -10.63 -25.66
CA VAL A 468 35.02 -10.68 -27.00
C VAL A 468 35.24 -9.25 -27.52
N LYS A 469 36.37 -8.98 -28.14
CA LYS A 469 36.75 -7.63 -28.61
C LYS A 469 36.94 -7.62 -30.12
N PHE A 470 36.44 -6.56 -30.76
CA PHE A 470 36.59 -6.31 -32.20
C PHE A 470 37.25 -4.94 -32.40
N ARG A 471 38.26 -4.89 -33.27
CA ARG A 471 38.90 -3.63 -33.68
C ARG A 471 38.19 -3.12 -34.94
N LEU A 472 37.86 -1.85 -34.95
CA LEU A 472 37.15 -1.19 -36.05
C LEU A 472 37.83 0.08 -36.49
N LYS A 473 37.66 0.44 -37.75
CA LYS A 473 38.03 1.73 -38.34
C LYS A 473 36.77 2.45 -38.84
N ALA A 474 36.61 3.69 -38.44
CA ALA A 474 35.49 4.53 -38.88
C ALA A 474 35.67 5.00 -40.33
N LEU A 475 34.70 4.76 -41.17
CA LEU A 475 34.66 5.20 -42.59
C LEU A 475 34.08 6.63 -42.68
N PRO A 476 34.30 7.36 -43.79
CA PRO A 476 33.83 8.74 -43.96
C PRO A 476 32.30 8.81 -44.25
N LYS A 477 31.50 8.33 -43.28
CA LYS A 477 30.05 8.31 -43.38
C LYS A 477 29.44 8.83 -42.10
N LEU A 478 29.11 10.14 -42.10
CA LEU A 478 28.57 10.81 -40.92
C LEU A 478 27.14 10.34 -40.58
N GLY A 479 26.77 10.45 -39.32
CA GLY A 479 25.45 10.12 -38.79
C GLY A 479 25.44 8.91 -37.88
N ALA A 480 24.24 8.48 -37.48
CA ALA A 480 24.06 7.28 -36.67
C ALA A 480 24.37 6.03 -37.50
N GLN A 481 25.17 5.15 -36.98
CA GLN A 481 25.56 3.86 -37.59
C GLN A 481 25.26 2.75 -36.59
N GLU A 482 24.78 1.61 -37.10
CA GLU A 482 24.46 0.45 -36.29
C GLU A 482 25.47 -0.68 -36.51
N LEU A 483 25.95 -1.22 -35.42
CA LEU A 483 26.68 -2.48 -35.36
C LEU A 483 25.70 -3.58 -34.94
N MET A 484 25.80 -4.77 -35.50
CA MET A 484 25.00 -5.92 -35.11
C MET A 484 25.91 -7.02 -34.57
N PHE A 485 25.84 -7.27 -33.28
CA PHE A 485 26.49 -8.42 -32.66
C PHE A 485 25.59 -9.65 -32.74
N THR A 486 26.20 -10.82 -32.93
CA THR A 486 25.51 -12.11 -32.94
C THR A 486 26.26 -13.10 -32.05
N ALA A 487 25.52 -13.93 -31.34
CA ALA A 487 26.07 -15.11 -30.66
C ALA A 487 25.26 -16.33 -31.08
N GLU A 488 25.94 -17.42 -31.42
CA GLU A 488 25.33 -18.66 -31.88
C GLU A 488 26.08 -19.85 -31.31
N SER A 489 25.32 -20.85 -30.82
CA SER A 489 25.93 -22.08 -30.35
C SER A 489 26.54 -22.88 -31.48
N VAL A 490 27.73 -23.37 -31.30
CA VAL A 490 28.38 -24.29 -32.30
C VAL A 490 27.67 -25.65 -32.29
N ARG A 491 27.11 -26.08 -31.16
CA ARG A 491 26.42 -27.38 -31.05
C ARG A 491 24.98 -27.38 -31.57
N ASP A 492 24.31 -26.20 -31.48
CA ASP A 492 22.88 -26.07 -31.82
C ASP A 492 22.61 -24.69 -32.39
N SER A 493 22.52 -24.59 -33.71
CA SER A 493 22.31 -23.33 -34.45
C SER A 493 20.92 -22.67 -34.20
N SER A 494 19.99 -23.40 -33.59
CA SER A 494 18.72 -22.80 -33.14
C SER A 494 18.88 -21.85 -31.96
N ARG A 495 19.95 -22.03 -31.17
CA ARG A 495 20.32 -21.20 -30.04
C ARG A 495 21.17 -20.03 -30.50
N LYS A 496 20.56 -18.90 -30.63
CA LYS A 496 21.19 -17.67 -31.11
C LYS A 496 20.62 -16.44 -30.44
N ALA A 497 21.44 -15.41 -30.35
CA ALA A 497 21.03 -14.09 -29.87
C ALA A 497 21.62 -13.00 -30.77
N ARG A 498 20.97 -11.86 -30.84
CA ARG A 498 21.40 -10.68 -31.59
C ARG A 498 21.27 -9.44 -30.72
N MET A 499 22.22 -8.51 -30.87
CA MET A 499 22.20 -7.26 -30.11
C MET A 499 22.74 -6.12 -30.99
N PRO A 500 21.90 -5.12 -31.33
CA PRO A 500 22.37 -3.92 -32.02
C PRO A 500 23.13 -3.00 -31.05
N TYR A 501 24.08 -2.28 -31.60
CA TYR A 501 24.81 -1.23 -30.90
C TYR A 501 24.94 -0.01 -31.81
N THR A 502 24.27 1.10 -31.43
CA THR A 502 24.27 2.32 -32.23
C THR A 502 25.37 3.26 -31.78
N MET A 503 26.16 3.75 -32.75
CA MET A 503 27.22 4.73 -32.56
C MET A 503 26.98 5.92 -33.48
N SER A 504 27.50 7.09 -33.10
CA SER A 504 27.46 8.30 -33.93
C SER A 504 28.82 8.61 -34.53
N LEU A 505 28.87 8.64 -35.87
CA LEU A 505 30.05 9.17 -36.58
C LEU A 505 29.87 10.69 -36.74
N ARG A 506 30.77 11.43 -36.14
CA ARG A 506 30.77 12.90 -36.11
C ARG A 506 32.04 13.45 -36.74
N PRO A 507 31.99 14.65 -37.33
CA PRO A 507 33.19 15.29 -37.82
C PRO A 507 34.18 15.55 -36.64
N SER A 508 35.47 15.47 -36.91
CA SER A 508 36.55 15.69 -35.93
C SER A 508 36.61 17.15 -35.46
N THR A 509 36.06 18.08 -36.23
CA THR A 509 36.03 19.51 -35.91
C THR A 509 34.59 19.96 -35.63
N PRO A 510 34.32 20.74 -34.55
CA PRO A 510 33.02 21.27 -34.31
C PRO A 510 32.63 22.32 -35.39
N TYR A 511 31.36 22.30 -35.82
CA TYR A 511 30.84 23.39 -36.68
C TYR A 511 30.87 24.69 -35.92
N GLY A 512 31.68 25.64 -36.36
CA GLY A 512 31.69 27.04 -35.90
C GLY A 512 31.04 27.94 -36.95
N SER A 513 29.94 28.61 -36.64
CA SER A 513 29.42 29.71 -37.46
C SER A 513 30.08 31.03 -36.97
N LYS A 514 30.86 31.68 -37.84
CA LYS A 514 31.26 33.09 -37.61
C LYS A 514 30.22 33.97 -38.23
N PHE A 515 29.48 34.74 -37.42
CA PHE A 515 28.72 35.88 -37.89
C PHE A 515 29.69 37.04 -38.03
N ALA A 516 29.90 37.54 -39.25
CA ALA A 516 30.50 38.87 -39.47
C ALA A 516 29.39 39.90 -39.25
N MET A 517 29.58 40.84 -38.30
CA MET A 517 28.83 42.05 -38.16
C MET A 517 29.29 43.07 -39.18
#